data_ce9905de35297637da2e6cd715bacc7c
#
_entry.id   ce9905de35297637da2e6cd715bacc7c
#
_cell.length_a   1.000
_cell.length_b   1.000
_cell.length_c   1.000
_cell.angle_alpha   90.00
_cell.angle_beta   90.00
_cell.angle_gamma   90.00
#
_symmetry.space_group_name_H-M   'P 1'
#
loop_
_entity.id
_entity.type
_entity.pdbx_description
1 polymer ?
#
loop_
_entity_poly.entity_id
_entity_poly.type
_entity_poly.pdbx_seq_one_letter_code
_entity_poly.pdbx_strand_id
1 'polypeptide(L)'
;EDIPEGTDVLFYEGLHGGVEGDGYNVASYADLLVGVVPITNLEWIQKIHRDNAERGYSAETIVDTILRRMPDYINHICPQFSKTDINFQRIPTIDTSNPFICRNIPTPDESFVIIHFRKGAREKWGIDFQYLLGMINDSFMSSPTSIVVNGGKMGFAMELILTPIIHKMIEEKNK
;
A
#
# COMPACT_ATOMS: atom_id res chain seq x y z
N GLU A 1 -14.99 -4.79 -20.54
CA GLU A 1 -15.45 -3.40 -20.71
C GLU A 1 -14.37 -2.63 -21.44
N ASP A 2 -14.75 -1.82 -22.43
CA ASP A 2 -13.81 -0.97 -23.16
C ASP A 2 -13.51 0.29 -22.37
N ILE A 3 -12.26 0.74 -22.43
CA ILE A 3 -11.87 2.02 -21.81
C ILE A 3 -12.43 3.14 -22.69
N PRO A 4 -13.16 4.13 -22.12
CA PRO A 4 -13.72 5.23 -22.89
C PRO A 4 -12.64 6.00 -23.67
N GLU A 5 -12.97 6.41 -24.90
CA GLU A 5 -12.10 7.26 -25.70
C GLU A 5 -11.81 8.59 -24.98
N GLY A 6 -10.55 9.04 -25.02
CA GLY A 6 -10.10 10.23 -24.31
C GLY A 6 -9.74 10.04 -22.84
N THR A 7 -9.72 8.80 -22.35
CA THR A 7 -9.24 8.50 -21.00
C THR A 7 -7.75 8.81 -20.86
N ASP A 8 -7.38 9.70 -19.93
CA ASP A 8 -5.98 10.06 -19.68
C ASP A 8 -5.31 9.17 -18.65
N VAL A 9 -6.06 8.72 -17.65
CA VAL A 9 -5.56 7.87 -16.55
C VAL A 9 -6.53 6.75 -16.28
N LEU A 10 -6.03 5.53 -16.22
CA LEU A 10 -6.74 4.38 -15.69
C LEU A 10 -6.21 4.07 -14.29
N PHE A 11 -7.06 4.21 -13.30
CA PHE A 11 -6.75 3.83 -11.92
C PHE A 11 -7.32 2.43 -11.64
N TYR A 12 -6.45 1.50 -11.28
CA TYR A 12 -6.83 0.16 -10.84
C TYR A 12 -6.48 -0.05 -9.38
N GLU A 13 -7.45 -0.47 -8.59
CA GLU A 13 -7.25 -0.91 -7.20
C GLU A 13 -7.64 -2.39 -7.06
N GLY A 14 -6.75 -3.18 -6.47
CA GLY A 14 -7.04 -4.60 -6.22
C GLY A 14 -5.82 -5.39 -5.77
N LEU A 15 -6.07 -6.62 -5.32
CA LEU A 15 -5.05 -7.52 -4.79
C LEU A 15 -4.07 -8.07 -5.84
N HIS A 16 -4.36 -7.91 -7.11
CA HIS A 16 -3.62 -8.57 -8.20
C HIS A 16 -3.02 -7.58 -9.22
N GLY A 17 -2.93 -6.28 -8.87
CA GLY A 17 -2.45 -5.24 -9.77
C GLY A 17 -0.98 -5.37 -10.20
N GLY A 18 -0.15 -6.06 -9.40
CA GLY A 18 1.25 -6.31 -9.69
C GLY A 18 1.61 -7.78 -9.87
N VAL A 19 0.60 -8.65 -10.06
CA VAL A 19 0.82 -10.10 -10.13
C VAL A 19 1.54 -10.52 -11.40
N GLU A 20 2.42 -11.51 -11.26
CA GLU A 20 3.16 -12.15 -12.35
C GLU A 20 3.15 -13.66 -12.14
N GLY A 21 3.00 -14.41 -13.21
CA GLY A 21 3.00 -15.85 -13.19
C GLY A 21 3.32 -16.42 -14.58
N ASP A 22 3.15 -17.74 -14.73
CA ASP A 22 3.44 -18.42 -15.99
C ASP A 22 2.53 -17.92 -17.10
N GLY A 23 3.10 -17.17 -18.04
CA GLY A 23 2.40 -16.66 -19.22
C GLY A 23 1.65 -15.34 -19.03
N TYR A 24 1.72 -14.69 -17.86
CA TYR A 24 1.13 -13.36 -17.63
C TYR A 24 1.99 -12.48 -16.73
N ASN A 25 1.96 -11.17 -16.99
CA ASN A 25 2.63 -10.16 -16.16
C ASN A 25 1.77 -8.89 -16.14
N VAL A 26 0.92 -8.77 -15.12
CA VAL A 26 0.03 -7.61 -14.96
C VAL A 26 0.83 -6.35 -14.64
N ALA A 27 1.90 -6.48 -13.86
CA ALA A 27 2.77 -5.36 -13.50
C ALA A 27 3.37 -4.64 -14.71
N SER A 28 3.58 -5.33 -15.84
CA SER A 28 4.17 -4.74 -17.05
C SER A 28 3.26 -3.75 -17.78
N TYR A 29 1.97 -3.74 -17.46
CA TYR A 29 0.98 -2.82 -18.06
C TYR A 29 0.77 -1.55 -17.22
N ALA A 30 1.38 -1.47 -16.04
CA ALA A 30 1.25 -0.32 -15.16
C ALA A 30 2.44 0.64 -15.33
N ASP A 31 2.16 1.93 -15.52
CA ASP A 31 3.19 2.98 -15.56
C ASP A 31 3.70 3.29 -14.15
N LEU A 32 2.82 3.20 -13.15
CA LEU A 32 3.11 3.40 -11.74
C LEU A 32 2.45 2.30 -10.90
N LEU A 33 3.24 1.61 -10.09
CA LEU A 33 2.78 0.62 -9.12
C LEU A 33 2.93 1.15 -7.70
N VAL A 34 1.80 1.28 -6.99
CA VAL A 34 1.75 1.74 -5.60
C VAL A 34 1.26 0.61 -4.71
N GLY A 35 2.04 0.26 -3.70
CA GLY A 35 1.63 -0.67 -2.66
C GLY A 35 1.06 0.07 -1.45
N VAL A 36 -0.13 -0.30 -1.01
CA VAL A 36 -0.72 0.16 0.26
C VAL A 36 -0.89 -1.06 1.15
N VAL A 37 0.06 -1.24 2.08
CA VAL A 37 0.22 -2.49 2.80
C VAL A 37 0.31 -2.24 4.30
N PRO A 38 -0.63 -2.70 5.10
CA PRO A 38 -0.40 -2.81 6.54
C PRO A 38 0.60 -3.95 6.82
N ILE A 39 1.20 -3.96 8.00
CA ILE A 39 1.87 -5.19 8.45
C ILE A 39 0.85 -6.31 8.55
N THR A 40 1.29 -7.56 8.34
CA THR A 40 0.41 -8.74 8.27
C THR A 40 -0.54 -8.86 9.47
N ASN A 41 -0.03 -8.62 10.67
CA ASN A 41 -0.87 -8.70 11.87
C ASN A 41 -1.99 -7.65 11.85
N LEU A 42 -1.73 -6.42 11.43
CA LEU A 42 -2.75 -5.39 11.29
C LEU A 42 -3.78 -5.75 10.21
N GLU A 43 -3.35 -6.30 9.09
CA GLU A 43 -4.23 -6.76 8.02
C GLU A 43 -5.20 -7.84 8.54
N TRP A 44 -4.70 -8.79 9.32
CA TRP A 44 -5.55 -9.84 9.91
C TRP A 44 -6.51 -9.30 10.95
N ILE A 45 -6.08 -8.39 11.82
CA ILE A 45 -6.96 -7.70 12.77
C ILE A 45 -8.10 -7.01 12.00
N GLN A 46 -7.76 -6.22 10.99
CA GLN A 46 -8.74 -5.51 10.16
C GLN A 46 -9.71 -6.47 9.47
N LYS A 47 -9.19 -7.57 8.91
CA LYS A 47 -10.01 -8.59 8.26
C LYS A 47 -10.96 -9.26 9.23
N ILE A 48 -10.50 -9.65 10.42
CA ILE A 48 -11.35 -10.31 11.43
C ILE A 48 -12.48 -9.38 11.84
N HIS A 49 -12.19 -8.14 12.17
CA HIS A 49 -13.21 -7.18 12.58
C HIS A 49 -14.21 -6.87 11.47
N ARG A 50 -13.74 -6.62 10.26
CA ARG A 50 -14.59 -6.34 9.10
C ARG A 50 -15.50 -7.52 8.77
N ASP A 51 -14.94 -8.71 8.59
CA ASP A 51 -15.70 -9.86 8.14
C ASP A 51 -16.69 -10.35 9.22
N ASN A 52 -16.38 -10.10 10.50
CA ASN A 52 -17.32 -10.33 11.59
C ASN A 52 -18.46 -9.30 11.60
N ALA A 53 -18.13 -7.99 11.54
CA ALA A 53 -19.12 -6.92 11.64
C ALA A 53 -20.02 -6.80 10.40
N GLU A 54 -19.43 -6.92 9.19
CA GLU A 54 -20.14 -6.65 7.93
C GLU A 54 -20.75 -7.93 7.31
N ARG A 55 -20.10 -9.07 7.52
CA ARG A 55 -20.50 -10.35 6.87
C ARG A 55 -21.05 -11.38 7.84
N GLY A 56 -21.00 -11.11 9.15
CA GLY A 56 -21.55 -11.98 10.20
C GLY A 56 -20.80 -13.31 10.39
N TYR A 57 -19.59 -13.44 9.88
CA TYR A 57 -18.79 -14.66 10.11
C TYR A 57 -18.25 -14.71 11.54
N SER A 58 -18.18 -15.91 12.12
CA SER A 58 -17.54 -16.10 13.42
C SER A 58 -16.02 -15.86 13.31
N ALA A 59 -15.41 -15.39 14.39
CA ALA A 59 -13.95 -15.17 14.43
C ALA A 59 -13.17 -16.46 14.08
N GLU A 60 -13.63 -17.62 14.55
CA GLU A 60 -13.04 -18.93 14.25
C GLU A 60 -13.03 -19.22 12.74
N THR A 61 -14.17 -18.99 12.06
CA THR A 61 -14.28 -19.20 10.61
C THR A 61 -13.35 -18.27 9.82
N ILE A 62 -13.17 -17.03 10.30
CA ILE A 62 -12.29 -16.06 9.65
C ILE A 62 -10.83 -16.47 9.85
N VAL A 63 -10.45 -16.86 11.06
CA VAL A 63 -9.09 -17.34 11.39
C VAL A 63 -8.74 -18.58 10.56
N ASP A 64 -9.64 -19.57 10.49
CA ASP A 64 -9.44 -20.75 9.64
C ASP A 64 -9.23 -20.36 8.17
N THR A 65 -10.03 -19.42 7.67
CA THR A 65 -9.88 -18.90 6.30
C THR A 65 -8.52 -18.22 6.08
N ILE A 66 -8.05 -17.41 7.03
CA ILE A 66 -6.73 -16.75 6.97
C ILE A 66 -5.64 -17.82 6.89
N LEU A 67 -5.66 -18.79 7.80
CA LEU A 67 -4.63 -19.82 7.86
C LEU A 67 -4.62 -20.70 6.60
N ARG A 68 -5.77 -21.06 6.10
CA ARG A 68 -5.92 -21.88 4.88
C ARG A 68 -5.43 -21.13 3.63
N ARG A 69 -5.59 -19.80 3.59
CA ARG A 69 -5.18 -18.93 2.48
C ARG A 69 -3.75 -18.40 2.59
N MET A 70 -3.03 -18.75 3.64
CA MET A 70 -1.65 -18.30 3.87
C MET A 70 -0.72 -18.62 2.70
N PRO A 71 -0.74 -19.82 2.09
CA PRO A 71 0.10 -20.10 0.91
C PRO A 71 -0.19 -19.17 -0.26
N ASP A 72 -1.47 -18.82 -0.52
CA ASP A 72 -1.85 -17.89 -1.59
C ASP A 72 -1.29 -16.49 -1.31
N TYR A 73 -1.39 -16.05 -0.06
CA TYR A 73 -0.86 -14.76 0.38
C TYR A 73 0.66 -14.67 0.17
N ILE A 74 1.40 -15.67 0.61
CA ILE A 74 2.86 -15.72 0.50
C ILE A 74 3.32 -15.82 -0.95
N ASN A 75 2.64 -16.63 -1.76
CA ASN A 75 3.09 -16.93 -3.12
C ASN A 75 2.61 -15.92 -4.16
N HIS A 76 1.48 -15.25 -3.94
CA HIS A 76 0.85 -14.39 -4.96
C HIS A 76 0.69 -12.92 -4.53
N ILE A 77 0.52 -12.64 -3.24
CA ILE A 77 0.35 -11.26 -2.76
C ILE A 77 1.67 -10.64 -2.36
N CYS A 78 2.42 -11.25 -1.44
CA CYS A 78 3.69 -10.71 -0.95
C CYS A 78 4.71 -10.38 -2.06
N PRO A 79 4.91 -11.20 -3.11
CA PRO A 79 5.90 -10.91 -4.14
C PRO A 79 5.62 -9.63 -4.93
N GLN A 80 4.36 -9.19 -5.01
CA GLN A 80 4.00 -7.97 -5.72
C GLN A 80 4.65 -6.72 -5.12
N PHE A 81 4.84 -6.68 -3.79
CA PHE A 81 5.42 -5.51 -3.11
C PHE A 81 6.89 -5.26 -3.45
N SER A 82 7.61 -6.26 -3.92
CA SER A 82 8.97 -6.09 -4.45
C SER A 82 9.01 -5.39 -5.81
N LYS A 83 7.87 -5.31 -6.51
CA LYS A 83 7.73 -4.70 -7.84
C LYS A 83 7.16 -3.29 -7.81
N THR A 84 6.52 -2.91 -6.71
CA THR A 84 5.94 -1.58 -6.56
C THR A 84 7.01 -0.49 -6.55
N ASP A 85 6.70 0.65 -7.16
CA ASP A 85 7.59 1.81 -7.19
C ASP A 85 7.63 2.50 -5.83
N ILE A 86 6.46 2.58 -5.17
CA ILE A 86 6.28 3.22 -3.87
C ILE A 86 5.39 2.32 -3.01
N ASN A 87 5.81 2.08 -1.77
CA ASN A 87 5.02 1.34 -0.78
C ASN A 87 4.68 2.23 0.42
N PHE A 88 3.43 2.25 0.81
CA PHE A 88 2.94 2.84 2.04
C PHE A 88 2.62 1.73 3.04
N GLN A 89 3.50 1.49 3.99
CA GLN A 89 3.34 0.44 4.97
C GLN A 89 2.93 0.99 6.33
N ARG A 90 1.71 0.67 6.77
CA ARG A 90 1.22 1.07 8.09
C ARG A 90 1.67 0.08 9.15
N ILE A 91 2.27 0.60 10.22
CA ILE A 91 2.82 -0.15 11.34
C ILE A 91 2.24 0.42 12.64
N PRO A 92 1.45 -0.36 13.40
CA PRO A 92 0.97 0.04 14.71
C PRO A 92 2.11 0.22 15.72
N THR A 93 1.93 1.16 16.64
CA THR A 93 2.81 1.40 17.78
C THR A 93 2.37 0.67 19.04
N ILE A 94 1.20 0.06 18.99
CA ILE A 94 0.65 -0.77 20.07
C ILE A 94 0.90 -2.25 19.80
N ASP A 95 0.77 -3.08 20.81
CA ASP A 95 0.98 -4.54 20.69
C ASP A 95 -0.07 -5.19 19.77
N THR A 96 0.41 -5.77 18.69
CA THR A 96 -0.35 -6.55 17.71
C THR A 96 0.21 -7.96 17.55
N SER A 97 0.99 -8.45 18.53
CA SER A 97 1.67 -9.75 18.45
C SER A 97 0.72 -10.95 18.28
N ASN A 98 -0.49 -10.84 18.84
CA ASN A 98 -1.54 -11.82 18.61
C ASN A 98 -2.76 -11.20 17.92
N PRO A 99 -2.79 -11.20 16.58
CA PRO A 99 -3.85 -10.58 15.80
C PRO A 99 -5.23 -11.26 15.97
N PHE A 100 -5.26 -12.53 16.40
CA PHE A 100 -6.48 -13.31 16.52
C PHE A 100 -7.33 -12.97 17.74
N ILE A 101 -6.75 -12.34 18.76
CA ILE A 101 -7.46 -11.95 19.99
C ILE A 101 -7.50 -10.42 20.18
N CYS A 102 -7.01 -9.65 19.22
CA CYS A 102 -7.00 -8.20 19.31
C CYS A 102 -8.43 -7.64 19.31
N ARG A 103 -8.81 -6.93 20.39
CA ARG A 103 -10.17 -6.43 20.59
C ARG A 103 -10.50 -5.20 19.76
N ASN A 104 -9.51 -4.39 19.43
CA ASN A 104 -9.70 -3.15 18.71
C ASN A 104 -8.72 -3.06 17.53
N ILE A 105 -9.17 -2.44 16.45
CA ILE A 105 -8.29 -2.11 15.33
C ILE A 105 -7.43 -0.91 15.74
N PRO A 106 -6.09 -0.99 15.67
CA PRO A 106 -5.23 0.17 15.91
C PRO A 106 -5.65 1.37 15.06
N THR A 107 -5.76 2.53 15.69
CA THR A 107 -6.12 3.77 15.01
C THR A 107 -4.96 4.30 14.15
N PRO A 108 -5.20 5.23 13.21
CA PRO A 108 -4.13 5.91 12.50
C PRO A 108 -3.12 6.59 13.43
N ASP A 109 -3.58 7.23 14.50
CA ASP A 109 -2.69 7.94 15.47
C ASP A 109 -1.87 6.98 16.34
N GLU A 110 -2.30 5.72 16.45
CA GLU A 110 -1.54 4.63 17.07
C GLU A 110 -0.64 3.90 16.06
N SER A 111 -0.26 4.56 14.97
CA SER A 111 0.53 3.95 13.90
C SER A 111 1.53 4.93 13.31
N PHE A 112 2.61 4.39 12.73
CA PHE A 112 3.41 5.06 11.72
C PHE A 112 3.12 4.50 10.33
N VAL A 113 3.45 5.29 9.30
CA VAL A 113 3.51 4.81 7.92
C VAL A 113 4.95 4.94 7.44
N ILE A 114 5.53 3.83 7.01
CA ILE A 114 6.80 3.82 6.30
C ILE A 114 6.49 3.91 4.81
N ILE A 115 6.99 4.97 4.18
CA ILE A 115 6.88 5.18 2.74
C ILE A 115 8.22 4.77 2.14
N HIS A 116 8.24 3.61 1.50
CA HIS A 116 9.43 3.08 0.86
C HIS A 116 9.39 3.33 -0.64
N PHE A 117 10.47 3.89 -1.18
CA PHE A 117 10.66 4.13 -2.60
C PHE A 117 11.63 3.08 -3.17
N ARG A 118 11.21 2.35 -4.18
CA ARG A 118 12.08 1.40 -4.87
C ARG A 118 13.29 2.12 -5.45
N LYS A 119 14.42 1.44 -5.51
CA LYS A 119 15.65 1.99 -6.10
C LYS A 119 15.38 2.50 -7.52
N GLY A 120 15.72 3.76 -7.79
CA GLY A 120 15.47 4.45 -9.05
C GLY A 120 14.10 5.12 -9.15
N ALA A 121 13.13 4.83 -8.28
CA ALA A 121 11.82 5.49 -8.31
C ALA A 121 11.91 6.98 -7.98
N ARG A 122 12.82 7.36 -7.08
CA ARG A 122 13.08 8.75 -6.72
C ARG A 122 13.49 9.58 -7.95
N GLU A 123 14.43 9.08 -8.71
CA GLU A 123 14.96 9.73 -9.90
C GLU A 123 13.93 9.72 -11.05
N LYS A 124 13.30 8.57 -11.28
CA LYS A 124 12.26 8.40 -12.30
C LYS A 124 11.12 9.41 -12.14
N TRP A 125 10.67 9.59 -10.91
CA TRP A 125 9.50 10.42 -10.60
C TRP A 125 9.85 11.84 -10.12
N GLY A 126 11.14 12.15 -9.94
CA GLY A 126 11.59 13.46 -9.47
C GLY A 126 11.20 13.76 -8.02
N ILE A 127 11.22 12.75 -7.14
CA ILE A 127 10.75 12.89 -5.76
C ILE A 127 11.80 13.63 -4.92
N ASP A 128 11.41 14.75 -4.33
CA ASP A 128 12.25 15.54 -3.44
C ASP A 128 11.95 15.19 -1.96
N PHE A 129 12.84 14.44 -1.35
CA PHE A 129 12.71 14.06 0.07
C PHE A 129 12.83 15.25 1.02
N GLN A 130 13.64 16.25 0.69
CA GLN A 130 13.77 17.46 1.50
C GLN A 130 12.46 18.24 1.54
N TYR A 131 11.82 18.38 0.38
CA TYR A 131 10.50 18.99 0.27
C TYR A 131 9.46 18.21 1.09
N LEU A 132 9.40 16.89 0.94
CA LEU A 132 8.43 16.05 1.68
C LEU A 132 8.63 16.16 3.19
N LEU A 133 9.88 16.11 3.67
CA LEU A 133 10.19 16.26 5.09
C LEU A 133 9.83 17.66 5.62
N GLY A 134 9.96 18.69 4.80
CA GLY A 134 9.55 20.05 5.15
C GLY A 134 8.05 20.25 5.19
N MET A 135 7.30 19.54 4.35
CA MET A 135 5.84 19.64 4.27
C MET A 135 5.10 18.76 5.28
N ILE A 136 5.68 17.62 5.66
CA ILE A 136 5.04 16.66 6.57
C ILE A 136 5.72 16.78 7.94
N ASN A 137 5.11 17.53 8.85
CA ASN A 137 5.64 17.69 10.22
C ASN A 137 5.85 16.34 10.91
N ASP A 138 6.90 16.24 11.72
CA ASP A 138 7.28 15.04 12.47
C ASP A 138 7.62 13.82 11.60
N SER A 139 7.91 14.06 10.31
CA SER A 139 8.45 13.03 9.42
C SER A 139 9.97 12.97 9.50
N PHE A 140 10.51 11.80 9.22
CA PHE A 140 11.96 11.59 9.21
C PHE A 140 12.37 10.49 8.23
N MET A 141 13.64 10.47 7.85
CA MET A 141 14.23 9.39 7.06
C MET A 141 14.58 8.21 7.97
N SER A 142 14.07 7.02 7.69
CA SER A 142 14.52 5.78 8.35
C SER A 142 15.62 5.06 7.55
N SER A 143 15.71 5.36 6.26
CA SER A 143 16.76 4.87 5.36
C SER A 143 16.92 5.82 4.18
N PRO A 144 17.96 5.67 3.32
CA PRO A 144 18.11 6.49 2.11
C PRO A 144 16.93 6.43 1.13
N THR A 145 16.05 5.45 1.28
CA THR A 145 14.90 5.21 0.39
C THR A 145 13.56 5.15 1.14
N SER A 146 13.53 5.56 2.42
CA SER A 146 12.31 5.43 3.21
C SER A 146 12.08 6.63 4.12
N ILE A 147 10.87 7.19 4.04
CA ILE A 147 10.37 8.26 4.91
C ILE A 147 9.36 7.64 5.88
N VAL A 148 9.38 8.06 7.12
CA VAL A 148 8.40 7.69 8.14
C VAL A 148 7.55 8.90 8.46
N VAL A 149 6.24 8.70 8.48
CA VAL A 149 5.25 9.71 8.85
C VAL A 149 4.29 9.16 9.90
N ASN A 150 3.64 10.03 10.66
CA ASN A 150 2.53 9.62 11.53
C ASN A 150 1.40 9.02 10.70
N GLY A 151 0.75 7.97 11.19
CA GLY A 151 -0.30 7.25 10.47
C GLY A 151 -1.50 8.12 10.08
N GLY A 152 -1.86 9.11 10.91
CA GLY A 152 -2.90 10.09 10.60
C GLY A 152 -2.57 10.99 9.40
N LYS A 153 -1.29 11.07 9.00
CA LYS A 153 -0.84 11.88 7.84
C LYS A 153 -0.67 11.06 6.56
N MET A 154 -1.05 9.78 6.54
CA MET A 154 -0.88 8.93 5.37
C MET A 154 -1.56 9.49 4.12
N GLY A 155 -2.81 9.93 4.21
CA GLY A 155 -3.53 10.52 3.08
C GLY A 155 -2.86 11.76 2.52
N PHE A 156 -2.41 12.67 3.40
CA PHE A 156 -1.68 13.87 2.99
C PHE A 156 -0.34 13.53 2.33
N ALA A 157 0.40 12.55 2.86
CA ALA A 157 1.63 12.08 2.25
C ALA A 157 1.41 11.46 0.87
N MET A 158 0.34 10.67 0.71
CA MET A 158 -0.05 10.11 -0.59
C MET A 158 -0.36 11.23 -1.60
N GLU A 159 -1.11 12.25 -1.21
CA GLU A 159 -1.43 13.39 -2.07
C GLU A 159 -0.16 14.15 -2.52
N LEU A 160 0.75 14.48 -1.59
CA LEU A 160 1.99 15.17 -1.91
C LEU A 160 2.91 14.39 -2.84
N ILE A 161 2.89 13.06 -2.76
CA ILE A 161 3.75 12.19 -3.56
C ILE A 161 3.11 11.85 -4.90
N LEU A 162 1.85 11.43 -4.91
CA LEU A 162 1.22 10.86 -6.11
C LEU A 162 0.71 11.94 -7.07
N THR A 163 0.23 13.08 -6.57
CA THR A 163 -0.29 14.15 -7.43
C THR A 163 0.74 14.66 -8.44
N PRO A 164 1.97 15.02 -8.05
CA PRO A 164 2.98 15.45 -9.02
C PRO A 164 3.37 14.35 -10.02
N ILE A 165 3.38 13.09 -9.59
CA ILE A 165 3.68 11.95 -10.46
C ILE A 165 2.59 11.79 -11.53
N ILE A 166 1.32 11.84 -11.13
CA ILE A 166 0.17 11.72 -12.05
C ILE A 166 0.19 12.88 -13.06
N HIS A 167 0.43 14.11 -12.62
CA HIS A 167 0.54 15.26 -13.52
C HIS A 167 1.66 15.06 -14.54
N LYS A 168 2.84 14.60 -14.10
CA LYS A 168 3.96 14.30 -14.98
C LYS A 168 3.61 13.24 -16.03
N MET A 169 2.93 12.17 -15.63
CA MET A 169 2.48 11.11 -16.55
C MET A 169 1.52 11.65 -17.61
N ILE A 170 0.57 12.51 -17.23
CA ILE A 170 -0.38 13.14 -18.17
C ILE A 170 0.37 14.07 -19.13
N GLU A 171 1.31 14.87 -18.65
CA GLU A 171 2.13 15.75 -19.50
C GLU A 171 3.00 14.97 -20.49
N GLU A 172 3.57 13.85 -20.09
CA GLU A 172 4.38 12.98 -20.94
C GLU A 172 3.55 12.30 -22.04
N LYS A 173 2.30 11.93 -21.73
CA LYS A 173 1.35 11.37 -22.71
C LYS A 173 0.99 12.39 -23.80
N ASN A 174 0.89 13.66 -23.45
CA ASN A 174 0.42 14.73 -24.36
C ASN A 174 1.57 15.35 -25.21
N LYS A 175 2.79 14.84 -25.10
CA LYS A 175 3.96 15.22 -25.93
C LYS A 175 4.11 14.29 -27.12
#